data_fed3f8aee24062bbe2846aefc28336ac
#
_entry.id   fed3f8aee24062bbe2846aefc28336ac
#
_cell.length_a   1.000
_cell.length_b   1.000
_cell.length_c   1.000
_cell.angle_alpha   90.00
_cell.angle_beta   90.00
_cell.angle_gamma   90.00
#
_symmetry.space_group_name_H-M   'P 1'
#
loop_
_entity.id
_entity.type
_entity.pdbx_description
1 polymer ?
#
loop_
_entity_poly.entity_id
_entity_poly.type
_entity_poly.pdbx_seq_one_letter_code
_entity_poly.pdbx_strand_id
1 'polypeptide(L)'
;TYIRLPTFFSGLSATPEPITSIEGGKVLLKLGDSITTDHISPAGSFPADGPAGQWLVERNVEKVDFNSFGSRRGNHEIMMRGTFANVRIRNQMAPGTEGGYALNHETGEVMSVYDAAQIAAPKVVLAGSQYGTGSSRDWAAKGTYLLGVKAVIATSFERIHRSNLVGMGVLPLTFKDGESHEQLGLTGHEAFSIPLSDDVQPLQWVTVTADRGDGRFCQGDAAGDG
;
A
#
# COMPACT_ATOMS: atom_id res chain seq x y z
N THR A 1 -15.32 11.81 15.80
CA THR A 1 -15.91 12.27 14.54
C THR A 1 -16.08 11.12 13.57
N TYR A 2 -17.25 11.04 12.91
CA TYR A 2 -17.56 10.01 11.92
C TYR A 2 -17.23 10.45 10.49
N ILE A 3 -17.18 11.75 10.24
CA ILE A 3 -16.93 12.32 8.91
C ILE A 3 -15.80 13.36 9.03
N ARG A 4 -14.84 13.29 8.12
CA ARG A 4 -13.77 14.28 7.94
C ARG A 4 -13.58 14.58 6.46
N LEU A 5 -13.22 15.81 6.16
CA LEU A 5 -12.76 16.16 4.82
C LEU A 5 -11.47 15.40 4.51
N PRO A 6 -11.44 14.57 3.46
CA PRO A 6 -10.27 13.79 3.13
C PRO A 6 -9.17 14.65 2.50
N THR A 7 -7.92 14.28 2.77
CA THR A 7 -6.74 15.03 2.31
C THR A 7 -6.40 14.82 0.83
N PHE A 8 -6.93 13.76 0.20
CA PHE A 8 -6.63 13.47 -1.21
C PHE A 8 -7.29 14.43 -2.21
N PHE A 9 -8.12 15.36 -1.74
CA PHE A 9 -8.60 16.51 -2.53
C PHE A 9 -7.79 17.79 -2.28
N SER A 10 -6.88 17.78 -1.32
CA SER A 10 -6.05 18.95 -1.02
C SER A 10 -5.04 19.18 -2.13
N GLY A 11 -4.98 20.40 -2.63
CA GLY A 11 -4.03 20.76 -3.69
C GLY A 11 -4.45 20.40 -5.11
N LEU A 12 -5.68 19.91 -5.32
CA LEU A 12 -6.18 19.68 -6.67
C LEU A 12 -6.19 20.97 -7.48
N SER A 13 -5.63 20.92 -8.68
CA SER A 13 -5.66 22.00 -9.65
C SER A 13 -6.43 21.58 -10.91
N ALA A 14 -6.86 22.56 -11.72
CA ALA A 14 -7.51 22.27 -13.00
C ALA A 14 -6.53 21.70 -14.04
N THR A 15 -5.23 21.91 -13.83
CA THR A 15 -4.17 21.33 -14.65
C THR A 15 -3.54 20.18 -13.88
N PRO A 16 -3.53 18.95 -14.40
CA PRO A 16 -2.84 17.83 -13.77
C PRO A 16 -1.36 18.12 -13.58
N GLU A 17 -0.80 17.66 -12.46
CA GLU A 17 0.65 17.69 -12.28
C GLU A 17 1.32 16.65 -13.19
N PRO A 18 2.56 16.92 -13.66
CA PRO A 18 3.31 15.95 -14.46
C PRO A 18 3.52 14.64 -13.70
N ILE A 19 3.53 13.53 -14.44
CA ILE A 19 3.89 12.22 -13.87
C ILE A 19 5.38 12.25 -13.53
N THR A 20 5.70 11.89 -12.29
CA THR A 20 7.07 11.85 -11.79
C THR A 20 7.53 10.42 -11.56
N SER A 21 8.81 10.16 -11.83
CA SER A 21 9.44 8.88 -11.49
C SER A 21 9.38 8.61 -9.99
N ILE A 22 9.32 7.34 -9.64
CA ILE A 22 9.43 6.90 -8.25
C ILE A 22 10.90 6.59 -7.99
N GLU A 23 11.51 7.31 -7.04
CA GLU A 23 12.91 7.17 -6.70
C GLU A 23 13.09 6.76 -5.24
N GLY A 24 13.94 5.75 -5.01
CA GLY A 24 14.27 5.29 -3.66
C GLY A 24 13.10 4.67 -2.89
N GLY A 25 12.12 4.13 -3.59
CA GLY A 25 10.93 3.52 -2.98
C GLY A 25 11.29 2.38 -2.03
N LYS A 26 10.67 2.35 -0.84
CA LYS A 26 10.86 1.33 0.18
C LYS A 26 9.70 0.36 0.23
N VAL A 27 9.97 -0.93 0.38
CA VAL A 27 8.93 -1.95 0.47
C VAL A 27 8.25 -1.88 1.83
N LEU A 28 7.00 -1.43 1.85
CA LEU A 28 6.18 -1.43 3.06
C LEU A 28 5.66 -2.83 3.37
N LEU A 29 5.22 -3.53 2.34
CA LEU A 29 4.63 -4.86 2.46
C LEU A 29 5.17 -5.76 1.36
N LYS A 30 5.62 -6.96 1.76
CA LYS A 30 5.94 -8.07 0.87
C LYS A 30 4.99 -9.22 1.19
N LEU A 31 4.03 -9.45 0.28
CA LEU A 31 2.86 -10.30 0.49
C LEU A 31 2.86 -11.48 -0.48
N GLY A 32 2.20 -12.56 -0.08
CA GLY A 32 1.96 -13.71 -0.94
C GLY A 32 0.77 -13.54 -1.88
N ASP A 33 0.24 -14.66 -2.34
CA ASP A 33 -0.92 -14.75 -3.24
C ASP A 33 -2.24 -14.44 -2.54
N SER A 34 -3.25 -14.12 -3.35
CA SER A 34 -4.66 -14.02 -2.94
C SER A 34 -4.92 -13.03 -1.80
N ILE A 35 -4.20 -11.91 -1.81
CA ILE A 35 -4.49 -10.80 -0.90
C ILE A 35 -5.79 -10.14 -1.34
N THR A 36 -6.82 -10.29 -0.52
CA THR A 36 -8.15 -9.77 -0.84
C THR A 36 -8.32 -8.32 -0.43
N THR A 37 -9.33 -7.66 -0.97
CA THR A 37 -9.73 -6.31 -0.54
C THR A 37 -10.14 -6.25 0.93
N ASP A 38 -10.59 -7.36 1.51
CA ASP A 38 -10.89 -7.48 2.95
C ASP A 38 -9.62 -7.55 3.81
N HIS A 39 -8.51 -8.03 3.26
CA HIS A 39 -7.21 -7.94 3.92
C HIS A 39 -6.67 -6.49 3.92
N ILE A 40 -6.92 -5.75 2.85
CA ILE A 40 -6.39 -4.40 2.64
C ILE A 40 -7.25 -3.36 3.35
N SER A 41 -8.55 -3.33 3.05
CA SER A 41 -9.49 -2.38 3.63
C SER A 41 -9.96 -2.85 5.01
N PRO A 42 -9.88 -2.00 6.04
CA PRO A 42 -10.25 -2.42 7.39
C PRO A 42 -11.77 -2.62 7.52
N ALA A 43 -12.14 -3.60 8.34
CA ALA A 43 -13.51 -3.90 8.71
C ALA A 43 -13.60 -4.33 10.19
N GLY A 44 -14.81 -4.30 10.74
CA GLY A 44 -15.05 -4.70 12.12
C GLY A 44 -14.59 -3.68 13.16
N SER A 45 -14.51 -4.13 14.40
CA SER A 45 -14.02 -3.34 15.53
C SER A 45 -12.50 -3.27 15.55
N PHE A 46 -11.96 -2.31 16.26
CA PHE A 46 -10.52 -2.12 16.44
C PHE A 46 -10.17 -1.86 17.91
N PRO A 47 -8.95 -2.25 18.33
CA PRO A 47 -8.50 -2.09 19.69
C PRO A 47 -8.17 -0.63 20.03
N ALA A 48 -8.18 -0.29 21.32
CA ALA A 48 -7.91 1.07 21.79
C ALA A 48 -6.41 1.42 21.71
N ASP A 49 -5.55 0.44 21.81
CA ASP A 49 -4.09 0.55 21.76
C ASP A 49 -3.52 0.52 20.32
N GLY A 50 -4.35 0.20 19.32
CA GLY A 50 -3.95 0.31 17.92
C GLY A 50 -4.03 1.75 17.40
N PRO A 51 -3.41 2.04 16.23
CA PRO A 51 -3.32 3.41 15.70
C PRO A 51 -4.68 4.13 15.55
N ALA A 52 -5.71 3.43 15.10
CA ALA A 52 -7.06 3.98 14.96
C ALA A 52 -7.72 4.29 16.31
N GLY A 53 -7.52 3.40 17.29
CA GLY A 53 -8.03 3.59 18.65
C GLY A 53 -7.34 4.74 19.36
N GLN A 54 -6.03 4.81 19.32
CA GLN A 54 -5.24 5.90 19.91
C GLN A 54 -5.67 7.26 19.33
N TRP A 55 -5.88 7.34 18.02
CA TRP A 55 -6.36 8.56 17.38
C TRP A 55 -7.72 9.04 17.94
N LEU A 56 -8.61 8.12 18.32
CA LEU A 56 -9.90 8.46 18.96
C LEU A 56 -9.72 8.84 20.42
N VAL A 57 -8.90 8.11 21.17
CA VAL A 57 -8.61 8.40 22.60
C VAL A 57 -8.02 9.80 22.75
N GLU A 58 -7.08 10.19 21.90
CA GLU A 58 -6.50 11.55 21.86
C GLU A 58 -7.55 12.64 21.64
N ARG A 59 -8.72 12.29 21.14
CA ARG A 59 -9.86 13.18 20.87
C ARG A 59 -11.01 13.01 21.85
N ASN A 60 -10.69 12.41 23.01
CA ASN A 60 -11.63 12.17 24.12
C ASN A 60 -12.85 11.32 23.70
N VAL A 61 -12.67 10.39 22.76
CA VAL A 61 -13.68 9.38 22.42
C VAL A 61 -13.43 8.14 23.28
N GLU A 62 -14.39 7.76 24.08
CA GLU A 62 -14.30 6.55 24.91
C GLU A 62 -14.42 5.29 24.08
N LYS A 63 -13.80 4.18 24.53
CA LYS A 63 -13.80 2.90 23.79
C LYS A 63 -15.21 2.39 23.48
N VAL A 64 -16.17 2.64 24.36
CA VAL A 64 -17.58 2.26 24.17
C VAL A 64 -18.21 2.94 22.94
N ASP A 65 -17.69 4.12 22.55
CA ASP A 65 -18.15 4.93 21.42
C ASP A 65 -17.31 4.75 20.14
N PHE A 66 -16.34 3.83 20.14
CA PHE A 66 -15.47 3.61 18.98
C PHE A 66 -16.25 3.15 17.77
N ASN A 67 -17.24 2.28 17.98
CA ASN A 67 -17.93 1.61 16.89
C ASN A 67 -16.96 0.76 16.03
N SER A 68 -17.20 0.70 14.74
CA SER A 68 -16.42 -0.08 13.79
C SER A 68 -15.80 0.78 12.69
N PHE A 69 -14.82 0.24 11.98
CA PHE A 69 -14.29 0.86 10.76
C PHE A 69 -15.38 1.20 9.76
N GLY A 70 -16.34 0.30 9.55
CA GLY A 70 -17.47 0.52 8.64
C GLY A 70 -18.33 1.71 9.01
N SER A 71 -18.60 1.91 10.31
CA SER A 71 -19.35 3.08 10.81
C SER A 71 -18.57 4.38 10.64
N ARG A 72 -17.25 4.32 10.65
CA ARG A 72 -16.36 5.47 10.52
C ARG A 72 -15.72 5.62 9.13
N ARG A 73 -16.25 4.93 8.11
CA ARG A 73 -15.70 4.98 6.74
C ARG A 73 -15.67 6.37 6.10
N GLY A 74 -16.42 7.32 6.63
CA GLY A 74 -16.35 8.73 6.25
C GLY A 74 -15.20 9.51 6.90
N ASN A 75 -14.40 8.85 7.74
CA ASN A 75 -13.23 9.42 8.40
C ASN A 75 -11.96 8.74 7.91
N HIS A 76 -11.25 9.39 6.98
CA HIS A 76 -10.02 8.86 6.37
C HIS A 76 -8.91 8.60 7.39
N GLU A 77 -8.85 9.36 8.48
CA GLU A 77 -7.87 9.19 9.55
C GLU A 77 -8.02 7.82 10.25
N ILE A 78 -9.25 7.37 10.45
CA ILE A 78 -9.52 6.05 11.01
C ILE A 78 -9.23 4.97 9.97
N MET A 79 -9.72 5.15 8.75
CA MET A 79 -9.60 4.13 7.70
C MET A 79 -8.15 3.86 7.30
N MET A 80 -7.32 4.89 7.13
CA MET A 80 -5.91 4.67 6.77
C MET A 80 -5.11 3.99 7.89
N ARG A 81 -5.48 4.22 9.16
CA ARG A 81 -4.83 3.56 10.31
C ARG A 81 -5.18 2.09 10.46
N GLY A 82 -6.25 1.64 9.81
CA GLY A 82 -6.62 0.24 9.72
C GLY A 82 -6.26 -0.44 8.41
N THR A 83 -5.74 0.30 7.44
CA THR A 83 -5.35 -0.25 6.15
C THR A 83 -4.20 -1.24 6.32
N PHE A 84 -4.35 -2.44 5.74
CA PHE A 84 -3.46 -3.59 5.94
C PHE A 84 -3.35 -4.10 7.40
N ALA A 85 -4.27 -3.74 8.28
CA ALA A 85 -4.26 -4.18 9.67
C ALA A 85 -5.03 -5.49 9.93
N ASN A 86 -5.47 -6.20 8.87
CA ASN A 86 -6.18 -7.46 9.02
C ASN A 86 -5.27 -8.54 9.63
N VAL A 87 -5.79 -9.25 10.63
CA VAL A 87 -5.06 -10.30 11.36
C VAL A 87 -4.55 -11.45 10.48
N ARG A 88 -5.13 -11.62 9.29
CA ARG A 88 -4.72 -12.67 8.33
C ARG A 88 -3.55 -12.27 7.44
N ILE A 89 -3.14 -11.01 7.45
CA ILE A 89 -1.97 -10.58 6.68
C ILE A 89 -0.72 -11.24 7.25
N ARG A 90 0.13 -11.68 6.33
CA ARG A 90 1.48 -12.17 6.63
C ARG A 90 2.45 -11.35 5.81
N ASN A 91 3.02 -10.33 6.45
CA ASN A 91 4.03 -9.49 5.82
C ASN A 91 5.41 -10.13 6.01
N GLN A 92 6.02 -10.55 4.91
CA GLN A 92 7.37 -11.14 4.94
C GLN A 92 8.46 -10.16 5.41
N MET A 93 8.16 -8.85 5.42
CA MET A 93 9.03 -7.80 5.99
C MET A 93 8.99 -7.75 7.53
N ALA A 94 8.03 -8.44 8.15
CA ALA A 94 7.87 -8.53 9.60
C ALA A 94 7.74 -10.00 10.01
N PRO A 95 8.79 -10.83 9.84
CA PRO A 95 8.73 -12.26 10.09
C PRO A 95 8.38 -12.56 11.54
N GLY A 96 7.57 -13.59 11.75
CA GLY A 96 7.12 -13.99 13.09
C GLY A 96 5.95 -13.18 13.64
N THR A 97 5.43 -12.19 12.90
CA THR A 97 4.23 -11.45 13.27
C THR A 97 3.00 -11.94 12.50
N GLU A 98 1.84 -11.72 13.08
CA GLU A 98 0.54 -11.91 12.43
C GLU A 98 -0.23 -10.60 12.43
N GLY A 99 -0.85 -10.26 11.29
CA GLY A 99 -1.63 -9.04 11.16
C GLY A 99 -0.86 -7.87 10.59
N GLY A 100 -1.30 -6.66 10.95
CA GLY A 100 -0.89 -5.40 10.35
C GLY A 100 0.45 -4.85 10.85
N TYR A 101 1.53 -5.59 10.67
CA TYR A 101 2.89 -5.16 11.03
C TYR A 101 3.77 -5.00 9.81
N ALA A 102 4.68 -4.03 9.86
CA ALA A 102 5.67 -3.76 8.83
C ALA A 102 6.99 -3.29 9.44
N LEU A 103 8.04 -3.38 8.66
CA LEU A 103 9.35 -2.85 9.02
C LEU A 103 9.40 -1.35 8.72
N ASN A 104 9.79 -0.56 9.71
CA ASN A 104 10.19 0.83 9.48
C ASN A 104 11.63 0.85 8.98
N HIS A 105 11.85 1.30 7.74
CA HIS A 105 13.16 1.29 7.10
C HIS A 105 14.15 2.30 7.66
N GLU A 106 13.68 3.31 8.41
CA GLU A 106 14.55 4.32 9.04
C GLU A 106 15.07 3.85 10.40
N THR A 107 14.21 3.20 11.19
CA THR A 107 14.57 2.74 12.55
C THR A 107 15.01 1.27 12.59
N GLY A 108 14.63 0.47 11.60
CA GLY A 108 14.85 -0.99 11.59
C GLY A 108 13.90 -1.76 12.51
N GLU A 109 12.90 -1.11 13.08
CA GLU A 109 11.95 -1.72 14.01
C GLU A 109 10.68 -2.19 13.30
N VAL A 110 10.09 -3.27 13.82
CA VAL A 110 8.77 -3.75 13.39
C VAL A 110 7.69 -3.07 14.21
N MET A 111 6.75 -2.45 13.53
CA MET A 111 5.65 -1.70 14.15
C MET A 111 4.38 -1.84 13.34
N SER A 112 3.30 -1.14 13.69
CA SER A 112 2.08 -1.15 12.87
C SER A 112 2.36 -0.68 11.44
N VAL A 113 1.61 -1.19 10.45
CA VAL A 113 1.76 -0.74 9.05
C VAL A 113 1.60 0.77 8.94
N TYR A 114 0.66 1.35 9.69
CA TYR A 114 0.45 2.79 9.70
C TYR A 114 1.70 3.55 10.18
N ASP A 115 2.28 3.14 11.31
CA ASP A 115 3.45 3.81 11.89
C ASP A 115 4.69 3.61 11.01
N ALA A 116 4.90 2.40 10.50
CA ALA A 116 5.99 2.09 9.57
C ALA A 116 5.90 2.90 8.26
N ALA A 117 4.69 3.26 7.85
CA ALA A 117 4.47 4.08 6.66
C ALA A 117 4.77 5.58 6.86
N GLN A 118 5.06 6.04 8.08
CA GLN A 118 5.32 7.47 8.37
C GLN A 118 6.74 7.93 7.99
N ILE A 119 7.43 7.19 7.13
CA ILE A 119 8.73 7.61 6.57
C ILE A 119 8.54 8.52 5.36
N ALA A 120 9.54 9.37 5.06
CA ALA A 120 9.48 10.31 3.94
C ALA A 120 9.58 9.61 2.57
N ALA A 121 10.31 8.49 2.48
CA ALA A 121 10.50 7.76 1.23
C ALA A 121 9.16 7.28 0.63
N PRO A 122 9.00 7.24 -0.70
CA PRO A 122 7.86 6.61 -1.34
C PRO A 122 7.80 5.12 -0.97
N LYS A 123 6.61 4.56 -0.90
CA LYS A 123 6.40 3.15 -0.54
C LYS A 123 5.99 2.33 -1.74
N VAL A 124 6.40 1.08 -1.73
CA VAL A 124 6.04 0.06 -2.71
C VAL A 124 5.45 -1.15 -1.98
N VAL A 125 4.49 -1.80 -2.59
CA VAL A 125 3.96 -3.09 -2.14
C VAL A 125 4.35 -4.15 -3.16
N LEU A 126 4.94 -5.26 -2.69
CA LEU A 126 5.18 -6.45 -3.49
C LEU A 126 4.12 -7.50 -3.13
N ALA A 127 3.54 -8.14 -4.12
CA ALA A 127 2.50 -9.16 -3.90
C ALA A 127 2.60 -10.29 -4.93
N GLY A 128 1.95 -11.39 -4.63
CA GLY A 128 1.81 -12.53 -5.53
C GLY A 128 0.63 -12.39 -6.48
N SER A 129 0.03 -13.51 -6.84
CA SER A 129 -1.10 -13.59 -7.78
C SER A 129 -2.43 -13.18 -7.14
N GLN A 130 -3.37 -12.75 -7.97
CA GLN A 130 -4.74 -12.39 -7.60
C GLN A 130 -4.84 -11.30 -6.51
N TYR A 131 -3.98 -10.28 -6.60
CA TYR A 131 -4.01 -9.17 -5.66
C TYR A 131 -5.29 -8.34 -5.81
N GLY A 132 -5.98 -8.11 -4.69
CA GLY A 132 -7.20 -7.30 -4.65
C GLY A 132 -8.49 -8.06 -4.96
N THR A 133 -8.50 -9.39 -4.93
CA THR A 133 -9.71 -10.21 -5.09
C THR A 133 -10.72 -9.95 -3.98
N GLY A 134 -11.98 -10.33 -4.22
CA GLY A 134 -13.06 -10.20 -3.25
C GLY A 134 -14.01 -9.07 -3.57
N SER A 135 -14.62 -8.48 -2.52
CA SER A 135 -15.59 -7.40 -2.68
C SER A 135 -14.95 -6.13 -3.27
N SER A 136 -15.68 -5.43 -4.12
CA SER A 136 -15.24 -4.14 -4.65
C SER A 136 -15.22 -3.09 -3.54
N ARG A 137 -14.02 -2.79 -3.03
CA ARG A 137 -13.78 -1.81 -1.96
C ARG A 137 -12.81 -0.75 -2.41
N ASP A 138 -13.31 0.44 -2.70
CA ASP A 138 -12.49 1.60 -3.05
C ASP A 138 -11.54 2.01 -1.91
N TRP A 139 -11.91 1.79 -0.65
CA TRP A 139 -11.03 2.02 0.50
C TRP A 139 -9.76 1.16 0.49
N ALA A 140 -9.76 0.02 -0.18
CA ALA A 140 -8.53 -0.75 -0.37
C ALA A 140 -7.49 0.04 -1.19
N ALA A 141 -7.91 0.82 -2.18
CA ALA A 141 -7.04 1.70 -2.95
C ALA A 141 -6.80 3.05 -2.24
N LYS A 142 -7.84 3.67 -1.67
CA LYS A 142 -7.72 4.94 -0.92
C LYS A 142 -6.78 4.83 0.27
N GLY A 143 -6.91 3.77 1.08
CA GLY A 143 -6.04 3.54 2.23
C GLY A 143 -4.60 3.30 1.79
N THR A 144 -4.38 2.52 0.73
CA THR A 144 -3.06 2.30 0.13
C THR A 144 -2.41 3.63 -0.29
N TYR A 145 -3.15 4.48 -1.00
CA TYR A 145 -2.69 5.82 -1.38
C TYR A 145 -2.35 6.69 -0.16
N LEU A 146 -3.22 6.73 0.85
CA LEU A 146 -3.04 7.57 2.05
C LEU A 146 -1.83 7.13 2.90
N LEU A 147 -1.43 5.87 2.84
CA LEU A 147 -0.19 5.39 3.44
C LEU A 147 1.08 5.81 2.65
N GLY A 148 0.91 6.51 1.53
CA GLY A 148 2.02 6.97 0.69
C GLY A 148 2.57 5.89 -0.24
N VAL A 149 1.83 4.81 -0.47
CA VAL A 149 2.19 3.80 -1.47
C VAL A 149 2.04 4.41 -2.86
N LYS A 150 3.11 4.34 -3.66
CA LYS A 150 3.17 4.87 -5.02
C LYS A 150 2.99 3.79 -6.08
N ALA A 151 3.43 2.58 -5.79
CA ALA A 151 3.30 1.45 -6.70
C ALA A 151 2.97 0.16 -5.95
N VAL A 152 2.20 -0.70 -6.60
CA VAL A 152 2.00 -2.09 -6.21
C VAL A 152 2.49 -2.95 -7.36
N ILE A 153 3.43 -3.85 -7.08
CA ILE A 153 3.99 -4.78 -8.07
C ILE A 153 3.55 -6.18 -7.67
N ALA A 154 2.75 -6.82 -8.50
CA ALA A 154 2.16 -8.12 -8.22
C ALA A 154 2.29 -9.07 -9.41
N THR A 155 2.14 -10.36 -9.18
CA THR A 155 2.11 -11.34 -10.27
C THR A 155 0.84 -11.19 -11.12
N SER A 156 -0.29 -10.88 -10.48
CA SER A 156 -1.53 -10.53 -11.18
C SER A 156 -2.48 -9.77 -10.26
N PHE A 157 -3.39 -9.00 -10.85
CA PHE A 157 -4.40 -8.21 -10.15
C PHE A 157 -5.82 -8.69 -10.44
N GLU A 158 -6.70 -8.48 -9.48
CA GLU A 158 -8.12 -8.42 -9.75
C GLU A 158 -8.45 -7.10 -10.47
N ARG A 159 -9.24 -7.20 -11.54
CA ARG A 159 -9.49 -6.09 -12.48
C ARG A 159 -10.04 -4.82 -11.81
N ILE A 160 -11.03 -4.95 -10.95
CA ILE A 160 -11.68 -3.79 -10.32
C ILE A 160 -10.71 -3.10 -9.36
N HIS A 161 -9.98 -3.88 -8.55
CA HIS A 161 -9.02 -3.31 -7.61
C HIS A 161 -7.89 -2.58 -8.33
N ARG A 162 -7.39 -3.15 -9.44
CA ARG A 162 -6.40 -2.51 -10.29
C ARG A 162 -6.89 -1.15 -10.80
N SER A 163 -8.12 -1.10 -11.33
CA SER A 163 -8.72 0.17 -11.79
C SER A 163 -8.88 1.18 -10.63
N ASN A 164 -9.20 0.72 -9.43
CA ASN A 164 -9.28 1.58 -8.26
C ASN A 164 -7.91 2.14 -7.85
N LEU A 165 -6.84 1.34 -7.95
CA LEU A 165 -5.47 1.81 -7.69
C LEU A 165 -5.09 2.93 -8.65
N VAL A 166 -5.31 2.73 -9.96
CA VAL A 166 -5.08 3.76 -10.99
C VAL A 166 -5.89 5.02 -10.70
N GLY A 167 -7.18 4.87 -10.40
CA GLY A 167 -8.06 5.99 -10.07
C GLY A 167 -7.63 6.79 -8.83
N MET A 168 -6.85 6.19 -7.94
CA MET A 168 -6.27 6.87 -6.78
C MET A 168 -4.84 7.36 -7.01
N GLY A 169 -4.24 7.12 -8.18
CA GLY A 169 -2.87 7.52 -8.47
C GLY A 169 -1.81 6.58 -7.86
N VAL A 170 -2.17 5.31 -7.64
CA VAL A 170 -1.23 4.25 -7.26
C VAL A 170 -0.96 3.40 -8.50
N LEU A 171 0.30 3.28 -8.90
CA LEU A 171 0.72 2.56 -10.09
C LEU A 171 0.65 1.04 -9.89
N PRO A 172 -0.22 0.31 -10.58
CA PRO A 172 -0.21 -1.15 -10.57
C PRO A 172 0.73 -1.67 -11.67
N LEU A 173 1.69 -2.51 -11.29
CA LEU A 173 2.62 -3.16 -12.20
C LEU A 173 2.55 -4.67 -12.04
N THR A 174 2.60 -5.41 -13.16
CA THR A 174 2.69 -6.87 -13.15
C THR A 174 4.10 -7.31 -13.49
N PHE A 175 4.59 -8.34 -12.79
CA PHE A 175 5.83 -9.02 -13.18
C PHE A 175 5.67 -9.64 -14.57
N LYS A 176 6.78 -9.88 -15.27
CA LYS A 176 6.76 -10.67 -16.50
C LYS A 176 6.27 -12.09 -16.24
N ASP A 177 5.76 -12.72 -17.30
CA ASP A 177 5.34 -14.12 -17.24
C ASP A 177 6.46 -15.01 -16.69
N GLY A 178 6.13 -15.76 -15.66
CA GLY A 178 7.10 -16.62 -14.98
C GLY A 178 7.99 -15.91 -13.96
N GLU A 179 7.82 -14.61 -13.71
CA GLU A 179 8.54 -13.87 -12.68
C GLU A 179 7.64 -13.55 -11.48
N SER A 180 8.27 -13.46 -10.32
CA SER A 180 7.68 -12.98 -9.07
C SER A 180 8.76 -12.36 -8.19
N HIS A 181 8.36 -11.66 -7.15
CA HIS A 181 9.32 -11.14 -6.17
C HIS A 181 10.19 -12.25 -5.53
N GLU A 182 9.67 -13.46 -5.43
CA GLU A 182 10.40 -14.61 -4.88
C GLU A 182 11.43 -15.13 -5.89
N GLN A 183 11.05 -15.32 -7.16
CA GLN A 183 11.94 -15.81 -8.21
C GLN A 183 13.06 -14.82 -8.52
N LEU A 184 12.78 -13.52 -8.45
CA LEU A 184 13.78 -12.47 -8.59
C LEU A 184 14.64 -12.31 -7.34
N GLY A 185 14.35 -13.05 -6.25
CA GLY A 185 15.08 -13.00 -5.00
C GLY A 185 15.01 -11.63 -4.31
N LEU A 186 13.90 -10.91 -4.50
CA LEU A 186 13.68 -9.63 -3.83
C LEU A 186 13.45 -9.87 -2.34
N THR A 187 14.27 -9.26 -1.51
CA THR A 187 14.20 -9.38 -0.04
C THR A 187 13.19 -8.42 0.57
N GLY A 188 12.97 -7.26 -0.10
CA GLY A 188 12.17 -6.15 0.37
C GLY A 188 13.00 -5.04 1.04
N HIS A 189 14.31 -5.23 1.15
CA HIS A 189 15.22 -4.20 1.68
C HIS A 189 15.80 -3.30 0.59
N GLU A 190 15.56 -3.62 -0.65
CA GLU A 190 16.01 -2.88 -1.83
C GLU A 190 15.36 -1.48 -1.88
N ALA A 191 16.05 -0.56 -2.53
CA ALA A 191 15.49 0.71 -2.94
C ALA A 191 14.99 0.60 -4.38
N PHE A 192 13.70 0.90 -4.58
CA PHE A 192 13.05 0.76 -5.87
C PHE A 192 13.06 2.08 -6.64
N SER A 193 13.47 2.03 -7.90
CA SER A 193 13.37 3.15 -8.83
C SER A 193 12.55 2.72 -10.06
N ILE A 194 11.53 3.51 -10.37
CA ILE A 194 10.60 3.28 -11.47
C ILE A 194 10.57 4.56 -12.31
N PRO A 195 11.28 4.61 -13.45
CA PRO A 195 11.27 5.76 -14.32
C PRO A 195 9.90 5.89 -15.01
N LEU A 196 9.29 7.05 -14.90
CA LEU A 196 8.00 7.39 -15.49
C LEU A 196 8.08 8.75 -16.17
N SER A 197 7.23 8.96 -17.17
CA SER A 197 7.04 10.24 -17.85
C SER A 197 5.57 10.40 -18.25
N ASP A 198 5.18 11.60 -18.66
CA ASP A 198 3.82 11.88 -19.13
C ASP A 198 3.43 11.08 -20.38
N ASP A 199 4.41 10.49 -21.07
CA ASP A 199 4.19 9.66 -22.27
C ASP A 199 3.89 8.19 -21.94
N VAL A 200 3.82 7.81 -20.64
CA VAL A 200 3.53 6.43 -20.25
C VAL A 200 2.18 6.00 -20.78
N GLN A 201 2.17 4.85 -21.45
CA GLN A 201 0.95 4.28 -22.04
C GLN A 201 0.44 3.08 -21.25
N PRO A 202 -0.87 2.82 -21.29
CA PRO A 202 -1.42 1.58 -20.75
C PRO A 202 -0.74 0.35 -21.38
N LEU A 203 -0.50 -0.68 -20.57
CA LEU A 203 0.17 -1.93 -20.97
C LEU A 203 1.64 -1.77 -21.39
N GLN A 204 2.22 -0.61 -21.13
CA GLN A 204 3.64 -0.38 -21.41
C GLN A 204 4.52 -1.14 -20.42
N TRP A 205 5.57 -1.76 -20.91
CA TRP A 205 6.64 -2.30 -20.08
C TRP A 205 7.48 -1.17 -19.48
N VAL A 206 7.65 -1.22 -18.18
CA VAL A 206 8.46 -0.26 -17.44
C VAL A 206 9.58 -1.01 -16.73
N THR A 207 10.80 -0.55 -16.89
CA THR A 207 11.95 -1.11 -16.18
C THR A 207 11.93 -0.66 -14.71
N VAL A 208 11.85 -1.63 -13.80
CA VAL A 208 11.95 -1.40 -12.36
C VAL A 208 13.34 -1.81 -11.90
N THR A 209 14.06 -0.89 -11.27
CA THR A 209 15.37 -1.16 -10.69
C THR A 209 15.24 -1.33 -9.18
N ALA A 210 15.72 -2.45 -8.65
CA ALA A 210 15.80 -2.71 -7.21
C ALA A 210 17.26 -2.74 -6.77
N ASP A 211 17.70 -1.69 -6.10
CA ASP A 211 19.07 -1.53 -5.61
C ASP A 211 19.21 -2.13 -4.21
N ARG A 212 20.11 -3.08 -4.07
CA ARG A 212 20.42 -3.76 -2.81
C ARG A 212 21.42 -3.02 -1.93
N GLY A 213 21.99 -1.92 -2.42
CA GLY A 213 23.06 -1.19 -1.72
C GLY A 213 24.44 -1.87 -1.74
N ASP A 214 24.54 -3.06 -2.34
CA ASP A 214 25.78 -3.83 -2.51
C ASP A 214 26.29 -3.79 -3.97
N GLY A 215 25.72 -2.92 -4.79
CA GLY A 215 25.99 -2.81 -6.23
C GLY A 215 25.33 -3.89 -7.07
N ARG A 216 24.45 -4.71 -6.50
CA ARG A 216 23.63 -5.67 -7.22
C ARG A 216 22.27 -5.08 -7.53
N PHE A 217 21.88 -5.15 -8.78
CA PHE A 217 20.59 -4.68 -9.28
C PHE A 217 19.77 -5.88 -9.74
N CYS A 218 18.49 -5.92 -9.36
CA CYS A 218 17.50 -6.72 -10.04
C CYS A 218 16.75 -5.78 -10.98
N GLN A 219 16.74 -6.10 -12.26
CA GLN A 219 15.98 -5.37 -13.26
C GLN A 219 14.83 -6.26 -13.72
N GLY A 220 13.62 -5.83 -13.47
CA GLY A 220 12.41 -6.46 -13.95
C GLY A 220 11.64 -5.45 -14.79
N ASP A 221 10.99 -5.92 -15.85
CA ASP A 221 10.06 -5.10 -16.59
C ASP A 221 8.66 -5.44 -16.09
N ALA A 222 7.90 -4.44 -15.71
CA ALA A 222 6.53 -4.61 -15.26
C ALA A 222 5.59 -3.92 -16.25
N ALA A 223 4.48 -4.57 -16.60
CA ALA A 223 3.47 -3.97 -17.47
C ALA A 223 2.51 -3.13 -16.64
N GLY A 224 2.35 -1.87 -17.02
CA GLY A 224 1.22 -1.08 -16.59
C GLY A 224 -0.01 -1.47 -17.41
N ASP A 225 -0.98 -2.09 -16.78
CA ASP A 225 -2.24 -2.41 -17.45
C ASP A 225 -3.19 -1.21 -17.37
N GLY A 226 -3.70 -0.77 -18.51
CA GLY A 226 -4.70 0.29 -18.66
C GLY A 226 -6.09 -0.12 -18.16
#